data_a97dab8292f93b61d33b83d1038bfefd
#
_entry.id   a97dab8292f93b61d33b83d1038bfefd
#
_cell.length_a   1.000
_cell.length_b   1.000
_cell.length_c   1.000
_cell.angle_alpha   90.00
_cell.angle_beta   90.00
_cell.angle_gamma   90.00
#
_symmetry.space_group_name_H-M   'P 1'
#
loop_
_entity.id
_entity.type
_entity.pdbx_description
1 polymer ?
#
loop_
_entity_poly.entity_id
_entity_poly.type
_entity_poly.pdbx_seq_one_letter_code
_entity_poly.pdbx_strand_id
1 'polypeptide(L)'
;MGQALPKPALRPYLAADAPMLAAIFAASIQELTGDDYGEAQQEAWAATAEDEEEFGKRLAGQLTLIATMQNSPVGFASLKGPDHIEMLYVHPSVTGQGVASMLCDALEKLAGGRGAKNLTVDASDTALEFFRKRGYVAKQRNTVTVNGEWLANTTMQKTLADNTAPGGPT
;
A
#
# COMPACT_ATOMS: atom_id res chain seq x y z
N MET A 1 20.54 10.19 -28.29
CA MET A 1 20.77 9.97 -27.01
C MET A 1 19.55 9.84 -26.17
N GLY A 2 19.45 8.82 -25.46
CA GLY A 2 18.30 8.57 -24.65
C GLY A 2 18.26 9.43 -23.40
N GLN A 3 17.07 9.83 -23.00
CA GLN A 3 16.88 10.45 -21.72
C GLN A 3 16.70 9.36 -20.67
N ALA A 4 17.15 9.64 -19.47
CA ALA A 4 16.87 8.73 -18.36
C ALA A 4 15.36 8.67 -18.12
N LEU A 5 14.85 7.48 -17.83
CA LEU A 5 13.44 7.34 -17.46
C LEU A 5 13.20 8.09 -16.15
N PRO A 6 12.00 8.69 -15.96
CA PRO A 6 11.68 9.32 -14.72
C PRO A 6 11.82 8.34 -13.56
N LYS A 7 12.40 8.79 -12.47
CA LYS A 7 12.53 7.97 -11.27
C LYS A 7 11.47 8.39 -10.27
N PRO A 8 10.85 7.43 -9.58
CA PRO A 8 9.91 7.79 -8.52
C PRO A 8 10.65 8.42 -7.34
N ALA A 9 9.97 9.31 -6.67
CA ALA A 9 10.43 9.91 -5.42
C ALA A 9 9.34 9.74 -4.38
N LEU A 10 9.69 9.87 -3.12
CA LEU A 10 8.73 9.76 -2.02
C LEU A 10 8.59 11.08 -1.31
N ARG A 11 7.39 11.38 -0.85
CA ARG A 11 7.12 12.51 0.03
C ARG A 11 5.96 12.20 0.97
N PRO A 12 5.84 12.97 2.08
CA PRO A 12 4.70 12.79 2.98
C PRO A 12 3.39 13.22 2.33
N TYR A 13 2.29 12.65 2.83
CA TYR A 13 0.95 13.04 2.45
C TYR A 13 0.63 14.46 2.93
N LEU A 14 -0.04 15.22 2.06
CA LEU A 14 -0.62 16.52 2.39
C LEU A 14 -2.12 16.47 2.13
N ALA A 15 -2.90 17.23 2.89
CA ALA A 15 -4.37 17.18 2.77
C ALA A 15 -4.86 17.42 1.34
N ALA A 16 -4.18 18.27 0.58
CA ALA A 16 -4.55 18.55 -0.80
C ALA A 16 -4.40 17.35 -1.74
N ASP A 17 -3.72 16.29 -1.29
CA ASP A 17 -3.51 15.09 -2.12
C ASP A 17 -4.71 14.14 -2.15
N ALA A 18 -5.66 14.28 -1.23
CA ALA A 18 -6.74 13.31 -1.08
C ALA A 18 -7.49 13.00 -2.38
N PRO A 19 -7.90 14.00 -3.20
CA PRO A 19 -8.61 13.68 -4.43
C PRO A 19 -7.79 12.85 -5.40
N MET A 20 -6.50 13.15 -5.54
CA MET A 20 -5.63 12.40 -6.46
C MET A 20 -5.41 10.98 -5.95
N LEU A 21 -5.22 10.81 -4.64
CA LEU A 21 -5.04 9.47 -4.08
C LEU A 21 -6.33 8.65 -4.17
N ALA A 22 -7.49 9.28 -4.01
CA ALA A 22 -8.76 8.59 -4.22
C ALA A 22 -8.87 8.10 -5.66
N ALA A 23 -8.44 8.91 -6.63
CA ALA A 23 -8.45 8.51 -8.03
C ALA A 23 -7.49 7.35 -8.31
N ILE A 24 -6.29 7.37 -7.73
CA ILE A 24 -5.31 6.28 -7.85
C ILE A 24 -5.89 4.99 -7.25
N PHE A 25 -6.50 5.10 -6.08
CA PHE A 25 -7.14 3.98 -5.40
C PHE A 25 -8.19 3.33 -6.29
N ALA A 26 -9.11 4.12 -6.82
CA ALA A 26 -10.19 3.60 -7.67
C ALA A 26 -9.65 2.99 -8.96
N ALA A 27 -8.71 3.66 -9.64
CA ALA A 27 -8.13 3.17 -10.89
C ALA A 27 -7.38 1.85 -10.66
N SER A 28 -6.62 1.76 -9.58
CA SER A 28 -5.88 0.56 -9.22
C SER A 28 -6.82 -0.63 -9.04
N ILE A 29 -7.90 -0.45 -8.29
CA ILE A 29 -8.86 -1.52 -8.06
C ILE A 29 -9.54 -1.93 -9.35
N GLN A 30 -10.05 -0.98 -10.11
CA GLN A 30 -10.83 -1.26 -11.31
C GLN A 30 -9.99 -1.90 -12.40
N GLU A 31 -8.74 -1.52 -12.55
CA GLU A 31 -7.93 -1.99 -13.67
C GLU A 31 -7.01 -3.15 -13.33
N LEU A 32 -6.65 -3.35 -12.06
CA LEU A 32 -5.66 -4.36 -11.70
C LEU A 32 -6.20 -5.59 -11.00
N THR A 33 -7.44 -5.56 -10.52
CA THR A 33 -7.94 -6.65 -9.67
C THR A 33 -8.99 -7.56 -10.34
N GLY A 34 -9.26 -7.34 -11.62
CA GLY A 34 -10.34 -8.07 -12.31
C GLY A 34 -10.13 -9.56 -12.46
N ASP A 35 -8.89 -10.05 -12.37
CA ASP A 35 -8.61 -11.49 -12.43
C ASP A 35 -8.98 -12.18 -11.12
N ASP A 36 -9.07 -11.45 -10.03
CA ASP A 36 -9.25 -12.01 -8.68
C ASP A 36 -10.59 -11.65 -8.05
N TYR A 37 -11.22 -10.57 -8.51
CA TYR A 37 -12.48 -10.07 -7.94
C TYR A 37 -13.46 -9.75 -9.04
N GLY A 38 -14.74 -10.02 -8.78
CA GLY A 38 -15.81 -9.67 -9.71
C GLY A 38 -16.11 -8.18 -9.73
N GLU A 39 -16.86 -7.76 -10.73
CA GLU A 39 -17.18 -6.34 -10.95
C GLU A 39 -17.88 -5.72 -9.74
N ALA A 40 -18.87 -6.40 -9.17
CA ALA A 40 -19.57 -5.90 -7.98
C ALA A 40 -18.64 -5.75 -6.79
N GLN A 41 -17.68 -6.66 -6.64
CA GLN A 41 -16.69 -6.58 -5.58
C GLN A 41 -15.74 -5.40 -5.78
N GLN A 42 -15.31 -5.19 -7.02
CA GLN A 42 -14.45 -4.05 -7.35
C GLN A 42 -15.16 -2.72 -7.09
N GLU A 43 -16.43 -2.61 -7.48
CA GLU A 43 -17.22 -1.41 -7.23
C GLU A 43 -17.39 -1.12 -5.76
N ALA A 44 -17.70 -2.14 -4.98
CA ALA A 44 -17.88 -1.99 -3.53
C ALA A 44 -16.59 -1.55 -2.87
N TRP A 45 -15.47 -2.11 -3.29
CA TRP A 45 -14.16 -1.77 -2.76
C TRP A 45 -13.77 -0.34 -3.13
N ALA A 46 -13.88 0.01 -4.41
CA ALA A 46 -13.54 1.36 -4.89
C ALA A 46 -14.40 2.43 -4.24
N ALA A 47 -15.65 2.11 -3.92
CA ALA A 47 -16.57 3.05 -3.30
C ALA A 47 -16.12 3.50 -1.90
N THR A 48 -15.19 2.78 -1.26
CA THR A 48 -14.70 3.18 0.07
C THR A 48 -13.90 4.48 0.02
N ALA A 49 -13.50 4.96 -1.14
CA ALA A 49 -12.80 6.24 -1.29
C ALA A 49 -13.64 7.32 -1.98
N GLU A 50 -14.94 7.06 -2.23
CA GLU A 50 -15.80 8.04 -2.90
C GLU A 50 -15.99 9.31 -2.09
N ASP A 51 -16.12 9.19 -0.78
CA ASP A 51 -16.17 10.36 0.09
C ASP A 51 -14.73 10.81 0.33
N GLU A 52 -14.28 11.79 -0.45
CA GLU A 52 -12.89 12.25 -0.41
C GLU A 52 -12.52 12.88 0.92
N GLU A 53 -13.47 13.49 1.61
CA GLU A 53 -13.23 14.07 2.93
C GLU A 53 -12.93 12.97 3.96
N GLU A 54 -13.76 11.93 3.99
CA GLU A 54 -13.53 10.80 4.89
C GLU A 54 -12.26 10.04 4.54
N PHE A 55 -12.02 9.84 3.25
CA PHE A 55 -10.81 9.19 2.78
C PHE A 55 -9.56 9.99 3.21
N GLY A 56 -9.61 11.32 3.06
CA GLY A 56 -8.53 12.20 3.48
C GLY A 56 -8.28 12.16 4.99
N LYS A 57 -9.33 12.10 5.79
CA LYS A 57 -9.17 11.95 7.25
C LYS A 57 -8.49 10.64 7.62
N ARG A 58 -8.84 9.58 6.93
CA ARG A 58 -8.24 8.26 7.14
C ARG A 58 -6.74 8.30 6.81
N LEU A 59 -6.38 8.93 5.70
CA LEU A 59 -4.97 9.08 5.31
C LEU A 59 -4.20 9.97 6.29
N ALA A 60 -4.82 11.04 6.76
CA ALA A 60 -4.18 11.96 7.69
C ALA A 60 -3.96 11.33 9.06
N GLY A 61 -4.81 10.37 9.45
CA GLY A 61 -4.68 9.66 10.72
C GLY A 61 -3.65 8.55 10.71
N GLN A 62 -3.00 8.31 9.57
CA GLN A 62 -2.01 7.25 9.41
C GLN A 62 -0.69 7.86 8.92
N LEU A 63 0.39 7.09 9.02
CA LEU A 63 1.64 7.50 8.37
C LEU A 63 1.49 7.17 6.89
N THR A 64 1.29 8.16 6.06
CA THR A 64 1.02 7.99 4.64
C THR A 64 2.14 8.60 3.80
N LEU A 65 2.69 7.79 2.90
CA LEU A 65 3.72 8.20 1.95
C LEU A 65 3.15 8.19 0.54
N ILE A 66 3.58 9.17 -0.23
CA ILE A 66 3.19 9.29 -1.63
C ILE A 66 4.42 9.08 -2.51
N ALA A 67 4.28 8.23 -3.52
CA ALA A 67 5.27 8.11 -4.58
C ALA A 67 4.88 9.05 -5.71
N THR A 68 5.85 9.81 -6.19
CA THR A 68 5.63 10.73 -7.30
C THR A 68 6.58 10.41 -8.45
N MET A 69 6.14 10.73 -9.66
CA MET A 69 7.00 10.77 -10.85
C MET A 69 6.77 12.11 -11.51
N GLN A 70 7.85 12.85 -11.78
CA GLN A 70 7.75 14.19 -12.35
C GLN A 70 6.78 15.07 -11.53
N ASN A 71 6.90 14.96 -10.21
CA ASN A 71 6.09 15.70 -9.22
C ASN A 71 4.60 15.34 -9.17
N SER A 72 4.16 14.33 -9.92
CA SER A 72 2.76 13.89 -9.87
C SER A 72 2.65 12.61 -9.04
N PRO A 73 1.65 12.52 -8.14
CA PRO A 73 1.41 11.28 -7.41
C PRO A 73 1.09 10.12 -8.35
N VAL A 74 1.76 8.99 -8.14
CA VAL A 74 1.53 7.77 -8.93
C VAL A 74 1.26 6.56 -8.04
N GLY A 75 1.39 6.70 -6.74
CA GLY A 75 1.11 5.62 -5.80
C GLY A 75 1.17 6.12 -4.37
N PHE A 76 0.67 5.33 -3.45
CA PHE A 76 0.74 5.69 -2.03
C PHE A 76 0.66 4.44 -1.17
N ALA A 77 1.14 4.59 0.06
CA ALA A 77 1.05 3.53 1.04
C ALA A 77 0.90 4.12 2.43
N SER A 78 0.26 3.39 3.33
CA SER A 78 0.08 3.89 4.69
C SER A 78 0.28 2.80 5.74
N LEU A 79 0.76 3.24 6.93
CA LEU A 79 0.80 2.43 8.13
C LEU A 79 -0.31 2.87 9.06
N LYS A 80 -1.09 1.90 9.50
CA LYS A 80 -2.07 2.10 10.56
C LYS A 80 -1.42 1.62 11.84
N GLY A 81 -1.30 2.52 12.82
CA GLY A 81 -0.55 2.19 14.03
C GLY A 81 0.92 1.96 13.73
N PRO A 82 1.63 1.22 14.59
CA PRO A 82 3.08 1.09 14.45
C PRO A 82 3.53 0.05 13.42
N ASP A 83 2.69 -0.92 13.06
CA ASP A 83 3.17 -2.12 12.39
C ASP A 83 2.18 -2.78 11.42
N HIS A 84 1.18 -2.06 10.94
CA HIS A 84 0.23 -2.64 9.99
C HIS A 84 0.16 -1.81 8.71
N ILE A 85 0.43 -2.43 7.56
CA ILE A 85 0.26 -1.78 6.27
C ILE A 85 -1.23 -1.78 5.96
N GLU A 86 -1.83 -0.59 5.93
CA GLU A 86 -3.26 -0.45 5.67
C GLU A 86 -3.56 -0.29 4.19
N MET A 87 -2.73 0.47 3.48
CA MET A 87 -2.94 0.75 2.06
C MET A 87 -1.63 0.66 1.29
N LEU A 88 -1.72 0.14 0.07
CA LEU A 88 -0.64 0.15 -0.91
C LEU A 88 -1.30 0.09 -2.28
N TYR A 89 -1.32 1.22 -2.96
CA TYR A 89 -1.96 1.33 -4.27
C TYR A 89 -1.06 2.10 -5.23
N VAL A 90 -0.98 1.61 -6.46
CA VAL A 90 -0.15 2.19 -7.52
C VAL A 90 -1.01 2.38 -8.75
N HIS A 91 -0.90 3.55 -9.39
CA HIS A 91 -1.66 3.81 -10.60
C HIS A 91 -1.30 2.78 -11.68
N PRO A 92 -2.30 2.26 -12.41
CA PRO A 92 -2.04 1.23 -13.42
C PRO A 92 -0.99 1.62 -14.47
N SER A 93 -0.89 2.91 -14.80
CA SER A 93 0.05 3.40 -15.81
C SER A 93 1.52 3.19 -15.45
N VAL A 94 1.83 2.98 -14.18
CA VAL A 94 3.23 2.80 -13.73
C VAL A 94 3.47 1.42 -13.14
N THR A 95 2.58 0.47 -13.38
CA THR A 95 2.74 -0.90 -12.92
C THR A 95 4.03 -1.51 -13.48
N GLY A 96 4.75 -2.24 -12.66
CA GLY A 96 5.99 -2.88 -13.09
C GLY A 96 7.22 -1.99 -13.06
N GLN A 97 7.09 -0.76 -12.55
CA GLN A 97 8.21 0.19 -12.50
C GLN A 97 8.82 0.32 -11.11
N GLY A 98 8.51 -0.59 -10.19
CA GLY A 98 9.13 -0.62 -8.88
C GLY A 98 8.54 0.33 -7.85
N VAL A 99 7.41 0.98 -8.15
CA VAL A 99 6.79 1.96 -7.24
C VAL A 99 6.31 1.29 -5.95
N ALA A 100 5.63 0.15 -6.07
CA ALA A 100 5.13 -0.57 -4.89
C ALA A 100 6.29 -1.04 -4.01
N SER A 101 7.37 -1.55 -4.62
CA SER A 101 8.55 -1.99 -3.88
C SER A 101 9.20 -0.84 -3.12
N MET A 102 9.30 0.33 -3.76
CA MET A 102 9.86 1.51 -3.12
C MET A 102 9.02 1.95 -1.93
N LEU A 103 7.71 1.97 -2.08
CA LEU A 103 6.79 2.32 -0.98
C LEU A 103 6.92 1.34 0.18
N CYS A 104 6.94 0.03 -0.11
CA CYS A 104 7.09 -0.98 0.93
C CYS A 104 8.44 -0.90 1.63
N ASP A 105 9.53 -0.67 0.89
CA ASP A 105 10.86 -0.50 1.48
C ASP A 105 10.84 0.65 2.49
N ALA A 106 10.21 1.76 2.14
CA ALA A 106 10.13 2.91 3.03
C ALA A 106 9.30 2.61 4.27
N LEU A 107 8.15 1.95 4.13
CA LEU A 107 7.32 1.60 5.28
C LEU A 107 8.06 0.62 6.20
N GLU A 108 8.77 -0.35 5.64
CA GLU A 108 9.53 -1.31 6.44
C GLU A 108 10.63 -0.62 7.23
N LYS A 109 11.35 0.32 6.61
CA LYS A 109 12.38 1.08 7.29
C LYS A 109 11.82 1.98 8.39
N LEU A 110 10.70 2.64 8.11
CA LEU A 110 10.08 3.52 9.09
C LEU A 110 9.53 2.75 10.29
N ALA A 111 8.86 1.64 10.04
CA ALA A 111 8.32 0.80 11.11
C ALA A 111 9.45 0.23 11.96
N GLY A 112 10.48 -0.32 11.31
CA GLY A 112 11.63 -0.87 12.01
C GLY A 112 12.39 0.17 12.83
N GLY A 113 12.56 1.37 12.26
CA GLY A 113 13.20 2.49 12.96
C GLY A 113 12.42 2.97 14.17
N ARG A 114 11.12 2.70 14.22
CA ARG A 114 10.26 3.02 15.35
C ARG A 114 10.13 1.87 16.34
N GLY A 115 10.87 0.80 16.13
CA GLY A 115 10.91 -0.34 17.05
C GLY A 115 10.00 -1.49 16.70
N ALA A 116 9.30 -1.46 15.56
CA ALA A 116 8.47 -2.59 15.16
C ALA A 116 9.34 -3.80 14.82
N LYS A 117 8.97 -4.96 15.35
CA LYS A 117 9.67 -6.22 15.07
C LYS A 117 9.11 -6.94 13.88
N ASN A 118 7.84 -6.70 13.58
CA ASN A 118 7.11 -7.33 12.51
C ASN A 118 6.24 -6.30 11.81
N LEU A 119 5.92 -6.56 10.56
CA LEU A 119 4.88 -5.83 9.83
C LEU A 119 3.81 -6.81 9.41
N THR A 120 2.56 -6.39 9.50
CA THR A 120 1.43 -7.17 8.98
C THR A 120 0.75 -6.43 7.85
N VAL A 121 0.05 -7.16 7.02
CA VAL A 121 -0.78 -6.62 5.95
C VAL A 121 -1.93 -7.58 5.70
N ASP A 122 -3.11 -7.06 5.39
CA ASP A 122 -4.19 -7.87 4.89
C ASP A 122 -4.15 -7.75 3.36
N ALA A 123 -3.41 -8.65 2.75
CA ALA A 123 -3.13 -8.60 1.32
C ALA A 123 -4.32 -9.09 0.51
N SER A 124 -4.73 -8.29 -0.48
CA SER A 124 -5.72 -8.76 -1.45
C SER A 124 -5.16 -9.94 -2.22
N ASP A 125 -6.04 -10.70 -2.86
CA ASP A 125 -5.60 -11.81 -3.71
C ASP A 125 -4.70 -11.33 -4.85
N THR A 126 -4.94 -10.11 -5.32
CA THR A 126 -4.12 -9.49 -6.37
C THR A 126 -2.71 -9.16 -5.87
N ALA A 127 -2.58 -8.75 -4.60
CA ALA A 127 -1.29 -8.36 -4.03
C ALA A 127 -0.53 -9.50 -3.34
N LEU A 128 -1.18 -10.65 -3.16
CA LEU A 128 -0.62 -11.76 -2.37
C LEU A 128 0.78 -12.15 -2.81
N GLU A 129 0.97 -12.35 -4.12
CA GLU A 129 2.25 -12.80 -4.64
C GLU A 129 3.34 -11.74 -4.50
N PHE A 130 2.96 -10.47 -4.65
CA PHE A 130 3.89 -9.36 -4.44
C PHE A 130 4.46 -9.40 -3.00
N PHE A 131 3.59 -9.55 -2.02
CA PHE A 131 4.04 -9.59 -0.62
C PHE A 131 4.82 -10.86 -0.31
N ARG A 132 4.38 -12.00 -0.88
CA ARG A 132 5.12 -13.26 -0.69
C ARG A 132 6.56 -13.14 -1.16
N LYS A 133 6.78 -12.54 -2.33
CA LYS A 133 8.12 -12.35 -2.87
C LYS A 133 8.97 -11.41 -2.03
N ARG A 134 8.34 -10.54 -1.24
CA ARG A 134 9.04 -9.63 -0.33
C ARG A 134 9.33 -10.26 1.02
N GLY A 135 8.96 -11.51 1.23
CA GLY A 135 9.22 -12.22 2.48
C GLY A 135 8.07 -12.23 3.48
N TYR A 136 6.89 -11.79 3.07
CA TYR A 136 5.71 -11.88 3.93
C TYR A 136 5.17 -13.30 3.87
N VAL A 137 4.77 -13.82 5.03
CA VAL A 137 4.27 -15.19 5.18
C VAL A 137 2.79 -15.13 5.50
N ALA A 138 1.99 -15.94 4.80
CA ALA A 138 0.55 -16.01 5.04
C ALA A 138 0.27 -16.61 6.42
N LYS A 139 -0.58 -15.93 7.19
CA LYS A 139 -0.96 -16.35 8.54
C LYS A 139 -2.42 -16.77 8.63
N GLN A 140 -3.31 -16.09 7.92
CA GLN A 140 -4.74 -16.34 8.03
C GLN A 140 -5.47 -15.89 6.79
N ARG A 141 -6.39 -16.74 6.31
CA ARG A 141 -7.29 -16.37 5.23
C ARG A 141 -8.53 -15.72 5.82
N ASN A 142 -8.95 -14.60 5.24
CA ASN A 142 -10.08 -13.82 5.73
C ASN A 142 -11.10 -13.58 4.64
N THR A 143 -12.36 -13.39 5.07
CA THR A 143 -13.39 -12.85 4.22
C THR A 143 -13.97 -11.64 4.94
N VAL A 144 -13.97 -10.49 4.28
CA VAL A 144 -14.47 -9.25 4.87
C VAL A 144 -15.65 -8.73 4.07
N THR A 145 -16.55 -8.02 4.74
CA THR A 145 -17.70 -7.41 4.07
C THR A 145 -17.38 -5.94 3.80
N VAL A 146 -17.52 -5.54 2.53
CA VAL A 146 -17.26 -4.17 2.11
C VAL A 146 -18.45 -3.73 1.26
N ASN A 147 -19.20 -2.74 1.75
CA ASN A 147 -20.37 -2.20 1.05
C ASN A 147 -21.29 -3.31 0.49
N GLY A 148 -21.57 -4.31 1.34
CA GLY A 148 -22.48 -5.39 0.98
C GLY A 148 -21.88 -6.53 0.19
N GLU A 149 -20.62 -6.44 -0.22
CA GLU A 149 -19.93 -7.50 -0.94
C GLU A 149 -18.90 -8.19 -0.06
N TRP A 150 -18.63 -9.45 -0.34
CA TRP A 150 -17.66 -10.24 0.41
C TRP A 150 -16.36 -10.28 -0.38
N LEU A 151 -15.27 -9.83 0.25
CA LEU A 151 -13.94 -9.84 -0.37
C LEU A 151 -13.02 -10.72 0.46
N ALA A 152 -12.29 -11.59 -0.22
CA ALA A 152 -11.29 -12.42 0.42
C ALA A 152 -9.94 -11.70 0.44
N ASN A 153 -9.21 -11.86 1.53
CA ASN A 153 -7.82 -11.42 1.62
C ASN A 153 -7.05 -12.36 2.52
N THR A 154 -5.76 -12.13 2.66
CA THR A 154 -4.88 -12.96 3.49
C THR A 154 -4.07 -12.07 4.40
N THR A 155 -4.14 -12.30 5.71
CA THR A 155 -3.25 -11.65 6.66
C THR A 155 -1.88 -12.26 6.51
N MET A 156 -0.89 -11.41 6.27
CA MET A 156 0.50 -11.81 6.10
C MET A 156 1.39 -11.04 7.06
N GLN A 157 2.54 -11.63 7.37
CA GLN A 157 3.47 -11.04 8.32
C GLN A 157 4.91 -11.20 7.84
N LYS A 158 5.69 -10.14 8.05
CA LYS A 158 7.12 -10.17 7.79
C LYS A 158 7.86 -9.76 9.05
N THR A 159 8.88 -10.53 9.43
CA THR A 159 9.79 -10.15 10.51
C THR A 159 10.79 -9.15 9.96
N LEU A 160 10.91 -8.01 10.62
CA LEU A 160 11.83 -6.97 10.20
C LEU A 160 13.23 -7.23 10.75
N ALA A 161 14.24 -6.78 10.01
CA ALA A 161 15.60 -6.88 10.47
C ALA A 161 15.77 -6.08 11.77
N ASP A 162 16.56 -6.62 12.69
CA ASP A 162 16.84 -5.93 13.94
C ASP A 162 17.77 -4.74 13.66
N ASN A 163 17.25 -3.54 13.88
CA ASN A 163 18.00 -2.31 13.66
C ASN A 163 18.79 -1.90 14.91
N THR A 164 18.65 -2.63 15.98
CA THR A 164 19.48 -2.38 17.11
C THR A 164 20.78 -3.07 16.81
N ALA A 165 21.56 -2.66 16.29
CA ALA A 165 22.65 -3.26 15.95
C ALA A 165 23.40 -4.07 16.36
N PRO A 166 23.79 -4.59 15.84
CA PRO A 166 24.57 -5.50 16.14
C PRO A 166 25.76 -5.06 16.66
N GLY A 167 25.73 -4.98 16.85
CA GLY A 167 26.51 -4.85 17.24
C GLY A 167 26.68 -4.76 17.98
N GLY A 168 26.38 -4.69 18.04
CA GLY A 168 26.47 -4.76 18.73
C GLY A 168 26.61 -5.41 19.26
N PRO A 169 26.96 -5.45 19.59
CA PRO A 169 27.10 -6.22 19.99
C PRO A 169 26.58 -6.53 20.69
N THR A 170 26.43 -6.59 20.53
CA THR A 170 26.04 -6.78 21.02
C THR A 170 25.90 -7.08 21.60
#